data_d5968d8bb45ec03551ca52eb83775a5c
#
_entry.id   d5968d8bb45ec03551ca52eb83775a5c
#
_cell.length_a   1.000
_cell.length_b   1.000
_cell.length_c   1.000
_cell.angle_alpha   90.00
_cell.angle_beta   90.00
_cell.angle_gamma   90.00
#
_symmetry.space_group_name_H-M   'P 1'
#
loop_
_entity.id
_entity.type
_entity.pdbx_description
1 polymer ?
#
loop_
_entity_poly.entity_id
_entity_poly.type
_entity_poly.pdbx_seq_one_letter_code
_entity_poly.pdbx_strand_id
1 'polypeptide(L)'
;MKILDCTLRDGGYYTNWDFNSKIVDAYILAMNELPIDYLEVGYRNKPSKEYMGKFGYTPVSVLKHLRNISTKKIAIMLNEKNTTPEDLNHLLLPIIGLVDMIRIAIDPQNIDRAIVLAKAI
;
A
#
# COMPACT_ATOMS: atom_id res chain seq x y z
N MET A 1 6.63 12.02 -17.36
CA MET A 1 5.41 11.69 -16.60
C MET A 1 5.64 10.37 -15.90
N LYS A 2 5.12 10.18 -14.68
CA LYS A 2 5.17 8.91 -13.96
C LYS A 2 3.76 8.35 -13.86
N ILE A 3 3.62 7.05 -14.07
CA ILE A 3 2.33 6.35 -14.04
C ILE A 3 2.30 5.42 -12.82
N LEU A 4 1.25 5.57 -12.03
CA LEU A 4 0.98 4.70 -10.88
C LEU A 4 -0.33 3.95 -11.13
N ASP A 5 -0.28 2.63 -11.09
CA ASP A 5 -1.47 1.78 -11.07
C ASP A 5 -1.88 1.49 -9.62
N CYS A 6 -3.15 1.62 -9.31
CA CYS A 6 -3.69 1.41 -7.96
C CYS A 6 -4.79 0.32 -7.92
N THR A 7 -4.81 -0.56 -8.90
CA THR A 7 -5.87 -1.58 -9.05
C THR A 7 -6.06 -2.41 -7.79
N LEU A 8 -5.00 -2.93 -7.18
CA LEU A 8 -5.11 -3.75 -5.97
C LEU A 8 -5.59 -2.93 -4.76
N ARG A 9 -5.05 -1.72 -4.58
CA ARG A 9 -5.47 -0.87 -3.46
C ARG A 9 -6.92 -0.45 -3.60
N ASP A 10 -7.31 0.04 -4.77
CA ASP A 10 -8.64 0.59 -5.02
C ASP A 10 -9.69 -0.54 -5.20
N GLY A 11 -9.35 -1.60 -5.91
CA GLY A 11 -10.20 -2.78 -6.09
C GLY A 11 -10.52 -3.50 -4.77
N GLY A 12 -9.71 -3.30 -3.75
CA GLY A 12 -9.93 -3.86 -2.42
C GLY A 12 -11.26 -3.45 -1.77
N TYR A 13 -11.83 -2.31 -2.14
CA TYR A 13 -13.16 -1.91 -1.68
C TYR A 13 -14.26 -2.88 -2.09
N TYR A 14 -14.06 -3.65 -3.15
CA TYR A 14 -15.01 -4.66 -3.63
C TYR A 14 -14.78 -6.05 -3.06
N THR A 15 -13.58 -6.33 -2.52
CA THR A 15 -13.15 -7.66 -2.09
C THR A 15 -12.71 -7.70 -0.63
N ASN A 16 -12.90 -6.61 0.12
CA ASN A 16 -12.32 -6.42 1.44
C ASN A 16 -10.79 -6.63 1.47
N TRP A 17 -10.09 -6.22 0.39
CA TRP A 17 -8.65 -6.41 0.19
C TRP A 17 -8.20 -7.88 0.30
N ASP A 18 -9.11 -8.80 0.02
CA ASP A 18 -8.84 -10.22 -0.09
C ASP A 18 -8.83 -10.63 -1.55
N PHE A 19 -7.66 -10.99 -2.06
CA PHE A 19 -7.45 -11.40 -3.44
C PHE A 19 -6.82 -12.78 -3.49
N ASN A 20 -7.23 -13.58 -4.46
CA ASN A 20 -6.59 -14.86 -4.75
C ASN A 20 -5.12 -14.61 -5.14
N SER A 21 -4.18 -15.32 -4.50
CA SER A 21 -2.74 -15.11 -4.69
C SER A 21 -2.29 -15.36 -6.14
N LYS A 22 -2.87 -16.34 -6.84
CA LYS A 22 -2.54 -16.60 -8.25
C LYS A 22 -2.98 -15.47 -9.17
N ILE A 23 -4.12 -14.85 -8.89
CA ILE A 23 -4.60 -13.69 -9.63
C ILE A 23 -3.69 -12.49 -9.39
N VAL A 24 -3.27 -12.27 -8.15
CA VAL A 24 -2.31 -11.20 -7.82
C VAL A 24 -1.00 -11.41 -8.56
N ASP A 25 -0.44 -12.61 -8.53
CA ASP A 25 0.83 -12.89 -9.21
C ASP A 25 0.71 -12.67 -10.73
N ALA A 26 -0.36 -13.17 -11.35
CA ALA A 26 -0.64 -12.96 -12.77
C ALA A 26 -0.78 -11.45 -13.11
N TYR A 27 -1.46 -10.68 -12.25
CA TYR A 27 -1.57 -9.24 -12.40
C TYR A 27 -0.20 -8.56 -12.32
N ILE A 28 0.62 -8.86 -11.31
CA ILE A 28 1.96 -8.25 -11.17
C ILE A 28 2.83 -8.56 -12.39
N LEU A 29 2.83 -9.82 -12.85
CA LEU A 29 3.59 -10.21 -14.03
C LEU A 29 3.12 -9.48 -15.30
N ALA A 30 1.81 -9.32 -15.49
CA ALA A 30 1.27 -8.55 -16.59
C ALA A 30 1.68 -7.07 -16.51
N MET A 31 1.66 -6.46 -15.31
CA MET A 31 2.07 -5.08 -15.11
C MET A 31 3.56 -4.85 -15.40
N ASN A 32 4.40 -5.87 -15.24
CA ASN A 32 5.82 -5.77 -15.59
C ASN A 32 6.05 -5.41 -17.07
N GLU A 33 5.15 -5.86 -17.95
CA GLU A 33 5.24 -5.61 -19.40
C GLU A 33 4.67 -4.26 -19.84
N LEU A 34 4.01 -3.53 -18.95
CA LEU A 34 3.36 -2.25 -19.27
C LEU A 34 4.25 -1.05 -18.91
N PRO A 35 4.06 0.11 -19.55
CA PRO A 35 4.81 1.33 -19.26
C PRO A 35 4.34 2.02 -17.96
N ILE A 36 4.33 1.27 -16.86
CA ILE A 36 3.91 1.70 -15.53
C ILE A 36 5.16 1.83 -14.65
N ASP A 37 5.22 2.87 -13.83
CA ASP A 37 6.36 3.13 -12.92
C ASP A 37 6.14 2.52 -11.53
N TYR A 38 4.92 2.63 -11.01
CA TYR A 38 4.57 2.23 -9.64
C TYR A 38 3.32 1.37 -9.59
N LEU A 39 3.32 0.40 -8.68
CA LEU A 39 2.14 -0.38 -8.31
C LEU A 39 1.78 -0.07 -6.86
N GLU A 40 0.64 0.55 -6.64
CA GLU A 40 0.08 0.76 -5.30
C GLU A 40 -0.71 -0.47 -4.89
N VAL A 41 -0.08 -1.31 -4.09
CA VAL A 41 -0.56 -2.67 -3.87
C VAL A 41 -1.60 -2.78 -2.75
N GLY A 42 -1.68 -1.82 -1.86
CA GLY A 42 -2.67 -1.86 -0.78
C GLY A 42 -2.47 -0.80 0.28
N TYR A 43 -3.19 -0.96 1.37
CA TYR A 43 -3.04 -0.15 2.58
C TYR A 43 -2.04 -0.77 3.56
N ARG A 44 -1.45 0.08 4.39
CA ARG A 44 -0.68 -0.31 5.56
C ARG A 44 -1.42 0.14 6.83
N ASN A 45 -2.60 -0.45 7.05
CA ASN A 45 -3.45 -0.12 8.20
C ASN A 45 -2.98 -0.83 9.48
N LYS A 46 -3.37 -0.27 10.62
CA LYS A 46 -3.34 -0.98 11.91
C LYS A 46 -4.38 -2.10 11.94
N PRO A 47 -4.21 -3.11 12.81
CA PRO A 47 -5.23 -4.13 13.01
C PRO A 47 -6.59 -3.51 13.31
N SER A 48 -7.63 -4.06 12.69
CA SER A 48 -9.03 -3.66 12.86
C SER A 48 -9.85 -4.81 13.44
N LYS A 49 -11.01 -4.48 14.02
CA LYS A 49 -11.99 -5.49 14.48
C LYS A 49 -12.75 -6.12 13.32
N GLU A 50 -12.87 -5.39 12.22
CA GLU A 50 -13.54 -5.88 11.02
C GLU A 50 -12.57 -6.70 10.17
N TYR A 51 -13.11 -7.72 9.49
CA TYR A 51 -12.30 -8.52 8.57
C TYR A 51 -11.76 -7.66 7.43
N MET A 52 -10.48 -7.81 7.20
CA MET A 52 -9.78 -7.20 6.08
C MET A 52 -8.71 -8.18 5.57
N GLY A 53 -8.65 -8.35 4.26
CA GLY A 53 -7.67 -9.23 3.62
C GLY A 53 -6.24 -8.68 3.68
N LYS A 54 -5.30 -9.47 3.18
CA LYS A 54 -3.86 -9.18 3.25
C LYS A 54 -3.47 -7.81 2.69
N PHE A 55 -4.15 -7.34 1.64
CA PHE A 55 -3.83 -6.08 0.97
C PHE A 55 -4.38 -4.84 1.70
N GLY A 56 -5.20 -5.03 2.73
CA GLY A 56 -5.57 -3.98 3.68
C GLY A 56 -4.47 -3.69 4.71
N TYR A 57 -3.56 -4.63 4.92
CA TYR A 57 -2.44 -4.53 5.87
C TYR A 57 -1.08 -4.59 5.20
N THR A 58 -1.00 -5.16 4.02
CA THR A 58 0.22 -5.40 3.23
C THR A 58 1.38 -5.88 4.10
N PRO A 59 1.27 -7.08 4.71
CA PRO A 59 2.30 -7.57 5.63
C PRO A 59 3.63 -7.77 4.94
N VAL A 60 4.70 -7.78 5.72
CA VAL A 60 6.09 -7.91 5.24
C VAL A 60 6.26 -9.11 4.30
N SER A 61 5.63 -10.25 4.60
CA SER A 61 5.69 -11.45 3.76
C SER A 61 5.12 -11.22 2.36
N VAL A 62 4.00 -10.50 2.26
CA VAL A 62 3.39 -10.13 0.98
C VAL A 62 4.31 -9.18 0.22
N LEU A 63 4.83 -8.13 0.86
CA LEU A 63 5.73 -7.17 0.22
C LEU A 63 7.01 -7.83 -0.28
N LYS A 64 7.61 -8.73 0.49
CA LYS A 64 8.77 -9.52 0.05
C LYS A 64 8.45 -10.35 -1.19
N HIS A 65 7.31 -11.02 -1.22
CA HIS A 65 6.89 -11.79 -2.38
C HIS A 65 6.69 -10.91 -3.62
N LEU A 66 5.94 -9.82 -3.47
CA LEU A 66 5.70 -8.87 -4.57
C LEU A 66 7.00 -8.25 -5.08
N ARG A 67 7.92 -7.91 -4.18
CA ARG A 67 9.25 -7.39 -4.55
C ARG A 67 10.04 -8.36 -5.39
N ASN A 68 9.92 -9.66 -5.13
CA ASN A 68 10.63 -10.69 -5.89
C ASN A 68 10.10 -10.87 -7.31
N ILE A 69 8.81 -10.64 -7.55
CA ILE A 69 8.17 -10.87 -8.86
C ILE A 69 7.93 -9.58 -9.66
N SER A 70 7.94 -8.42 -9.01
CA SER A 70 7.71 -7.13 -9.67
C SER A 70 9.01 -6.49 -10.14
N THR A 71 9.04 -6.02 -11.37
CA THR A 71 10.06 -5.10 -11.90
C THR A 71 9.72 -3.64 -11.66
N LYS A 72 8.50 -3.36 -11.20
CA LYS A 72 8.00 -2.00 -10.92
C LYS A 72 8.27 -1.60 -9.48
N LYS A 73 8.30 -0.31 -9.24
CA LYS A 73 8.36 0.23 -7.89
C LYS A 73 7.07 -0.04 -7.14
N ILE A 74 7.18 -0.32 -5.85
CA ILE A 74 6.02 -0.65 -5.00
C ILE A 74 5.63 0.56 -4.18
N ALA A 75 4.35 0.90 -4.22
CA ALA A 75 3.73 1.91 -3.38
C ALA A 75 2.70 1.29 -2.44
N ILE A 76 2.53 1.89 -1.29
CA ILE A 76 1.46 1.60 -0.32
C ILE A 76 0.75 2.89 0.08
N MET A 77 -0.44 2.74 0.67
CA MET A 77 -1.19 3.86 1.19
C MET A 77 -1.37 3.77 2.71
N LEU A 78 -1.16 4.89 3.39
CA LEU A 78 -1.59 5.12 4.76
C LEU A 78 -2.90 5.90 4.76
N ASN A 79 -3.76 5.65 5.75
CA ASN A 79 -4.97 6.43 5.95
C ASN A 79 -4.74 7.41 7.12
N GLU A 80 -4.80 8.70 6.85
CA GLU A 80 -4.61 9.76 7.84
C GLU A 80 -5.58 9.61 9.03
N LYS A 81 -6.81 9.16 8.78
CA LYS A 81 -7.82 8.94 9.83
C LYS A 81 -7.38 7.96 10.92
N ASN A 82 -6.61 6.95 10.53
CA ASN A 82 -6.32 5.78 11.37
C ASN A 82 -4.84 5.68 11.75
N THR A 83 -4.02 6.64 11.34
CA THR A 83 -2.56 6.60 11.54
C THR A 83 -2.10 7.85 12.26
N THR A 84 -1.36 7.67 13.34
CA THR A 84 -0.70 8.77 14.06
C THR A 84 0.82 8.69 13.86
N PRO A 85 1.59 9.76 14.14
CA PRO A 85 3.05 9.71 14.07
C PRO A 85 3.67 8.60 14.91
N GLU A 86 3.08 8.28 16.06
CA GLU A 86 3.55 7.21 16.95
C GLU A 86 3.43 5.82 16.32
N ASP A 87 2.49 5.63 15.40
CA ASP A 87 2.30 4.36 14.71
C ASP A 87 3.37 4.10 13.64
N LEU A 88 4.04 5.14 13.14
CA LEU A 88 4.91 5.06 11.97
C LEU A 88 6.07 4.10 12.15
N ASN A 89 6.71 4.11 13.31
CA ASN A 89 7.81 3.18 13.59
C ASN A 89 7.34 1.72 13.46
N HIS A 90 6.19 1.41 14.05
CA HIS A 90 5.65 0.05 13.98
C HIS A 90 5.20 -0.34 12.56
N LEU A 91 4.60 0.58 11.82
CA LEU A 91 4.07 0.32 10.49
C LEU A 91 5.15 0.31 9.41
N LEU A 92 6.13 1.22 9.47
CA LEU A 92 7.03 1.49 8.36
C LEU A 92 8.42 0.89 8.51
N LEU A 93 9.00 0.84 9.72
CA LEU A 93 10.35 0.25 9.89
C LEU A 93 10.45 -1.17 9.31
N PRO A 94 9.46 -2.07 9.51
CA PRO A 94 9.56 -3.43 8.98
C PRO A 94 9.56 -3.54 7.45
N ILE A 95 9.16 -2.48 6.75
CA ILE A 95 9.01 -2.47 5.29
C ILE A 95 10.02 -1.57 4.57
N ILE A 96 10.99 -1.02 5.30
CA ILE A 96 12.10 -0.28 4.71
C ILE A 96 12.83 -1.18 3.71
N GLY A 97 13.07 -0.65 2.50
CA GLY A 97 13.69 -1.39 1.39
C GLY A 97 12.75 -2.30 0.62
N LEU A 98 11.50 -2.48 1.08
CA LEU A 98 10.47 -3.25 0.37
C LEU A 98 9.49 -2.36 -0.41
N VAL A 99 9.39 -1.09 -0.02
CA VAL A 99 8.47 -0.10 -0.59
C VAL A 99 9.25 1.12 -1.04
N ASP A 100 8.88 1.66 -2.20
CA ASP A 100 9.55 2.82 -2.81
C ASP A 100 8.77 4.12 -2.61
N MET A 101 7.48 4.05 -2.29
CA MET A 101 6.61 5.20 -2.12
C MET A 101 5.53 4.94 -1.08
N ILE A 102 5.29 5.92 -0.23
CA ILE A 102 4.16 5.94 0.70
C ILE A 102 3.26 7.10 0.29
N ARG A 103 2.00 6.81 0.05
CA ARG A 103 0.95 7.81 -0.18
C ARG A 103 0.05 7.90 1.03
N ILE A 104 -0.48 9.08 1.29
CA ILE A 104 -1.38 9.32 2.41
C ILE A 104 -2.76 9.68 1.84
N ALA A 105 -3.78 8.88 2.16
CA ALA A 105 -5.17 9.24 1.92
C ALA A 105 -5.58 10.27 2.97
N ILE A 106 -6.04 11.42 2.52
CA ILE A 106 -6.40 12.55 3.38
C ILE A 106 -7.84 13.00 3.14
N ASP A 107 -8.50 13.40 4.20
CA ASP A 107 -9.70 14.23 4.11
C ASP A 107 -9.26 15.71 3.99
N PRO A 108 -9.73 16.47 2.99
CA PRO A 108 -9.37 17.88 2.85
C PRO A 108 -9.60 18.72 4.11
N GLN A 109 -10.56 18.33 4.96
CA GLN A 109 -10.82 19.02 6.24
C GLN A 109 -9.74 18.74 7.31
N ASN A 110 -8.91 17.74 7.10
CA ASN A 110 -7.89 17.28 8.05
C ASN A 110 -6.45 17.43 7.49
N ILE A 111 -6.24 18.37 6.60
CA ILE A 111 -4.95 18.56 5.91
C ILE A 111 -3.79 18.77 6.89
N ASP A 112 -4.02 19.46 8.01
CA ASP A 112 -2.99 19.69 9.03
C ASP A 112 -2.47 18.40 9.64
N ARG A 113 -3.37 17.43 9.90
CA ARG A 113 -2.98 16.09 10.40
C ARG A 113 -2.17 15.33 9.35
N ALA A 114 -2.56 15.43 8.10
CA ALA A 114 -1.82 14.79 7.01
C ALA A 114 -0.41 15.39 6.85
N ILE A 115 -0.26 16.71 7.02
CA ILE A 115 1.05 17.39 6.98
C ILE A 115 1.93 16.92 8.14
N VAL A 116 1.38 16.80 9.36
CA VAL A 116 2.12 16.28 10.52
C VAL A 116 2.60 14.85 10.25
N LEU A 117 1.71 14.01 9.73
CA LEU A 117 2.05 12.63 9.39
C LEU A 117 3.15 12.56 8.30
N ALA A 118 3.02 13.36 7.24
CA ALA A 118 3.98 13.39 6.15
C ALA A 118 5.37 13.88 6.58
N LYS A 119 5.43 14.80 7.54
CA LYS A 119 6.72 15.29 8.10
C LYS A 119 7.39 14.27 9.03
N ALA A 120 6.64 13.31 9.53
CA ALA A 120 7.14 12.28 10.44
C ALA A 120 7.62 11.02 9.71
N ILE A 121 7.31 10.87 8.40
CA ILE A 121 7.79 9.80 7.51
C ILE A 121 9.19 10.13 6.99
#